data_550c6c0668072bf203a2607903ff8c90
#
_entry.id   550c6c0668072bf203a2607903ff8c90
#
_cell.length_a   1.000
_cell.length_b   1.000
_cell.length_c   1.000
_cell.angle_alpha   90.00
_cell.angle_beta   90.00
_cell.angle_gamma   90.00
#
_symmetry.space_group_name_H-M   'P 1'
#
loop_
_entity.id
_entity.type
_entity.pdbx_description
1 polymer ?
#
loop_
_entity_poly.entity_id
_entity_poly.type
_entity_poly.pdbx_seq_one_letter_code
_entity_poly.pdbx_strand_id
1 'polypeptide(L)'
;MKNILYLLLFYIGAVKAQNITLLDSLTHYPISAVVIENSKGEIKGISNDKGQVNISNLSDIVYTSHLSYESKKLNVKNLKEKQEILLSHKIYELPEIILSKQQPDYILLKCYIRTYQYADSIPIYYTEGWIDFYLPKKGNKLQYNIIAIKAYENTKSKKLQVLKKSPLFMGNNGLFDFIANEHFPLDKNYSLKKKNEQQYSIVYRQQEDAGNIEKKNNEYICYLNALFPKDSIRGSFAGRTNVIKHKDIYEKFPTSIDFEAINSTDFSIYRCLIDIKTTFKKDAISLTNIFEIYPFLKEEKNKSEVKNVTLKSDFGNFFHSFNTTYFKDKQTPLQLSLPFESLLEKDLVLLPEKKK
;
A
#
# COMPACT_ATOMS: atom_id res chain seq x y z
N MET A 1 -56.05 4.74 6.78
CA MET A 1 -54.73 5.41 6.68
C MET A 1 -53.63 4.79 7.53
N LYS A 2 -53.84 4.28 8.77
CA LYS A 2 -52.81 3.63 9.60
C LYS A 2 -52.21 2.37 8.96
N ASN A 3 -53.00 1.57 8.25
CA ASN A 3 -52.52 0.31 7.65
C ASN A 3 -51.58 0.51 6.41
N ILE A 4 -51.69 1.65 5.73
CA ILE A 4 -50.81 2.01 4.60
C ILE A 4 -49.42 2.40 5.10
N LEU A 5 -49.32 2.99 6.28
CA LEU A 5 -48.05 3.39 6.90
C LEU A 5 -47.22 2.14 7.31
N TYR A 6 -47.90 1.08 7.77
CA TYR A 6 -47.22 -0.18 8.08
C TYR A 6 -46.73 -0.93 6.82
N LEU A 7 -47.46 -0.84 5.71
CA LEU A 7 -47.05 -1.42 4.42
C LEU A 7 -45.80 -0.68 3.86
N LEU A 8 -45.74 0.65 4.02
CA LEU A 8 -44.58 1.45 3.61
C LEU A 8 -43.34 1.19 4.46
N LEU A 9 -43.50 0.89 5.75
CA LEU A 9 -42.39 0.52 6.63
C LEU A 9 -41.83 -0.89 6.32
N PHE A 10 -42.63 -1.79 5.80
CA PHE A 10 -42.17 -3.11 5.35
C PHE A 10 -41.47 -3.06 3.98
N TYR A 11 -41.65 -1.99 3.20
CA TYR A 11 -41.01 -1.77 1.90
C TYR A 11 -39.68 -1.00 2.00
N ILE A 12 -39.22 -0.64 3.21
CA ILE A 12 -37.81 -0.31 3.46
C ILE A 12 -37.08 -1.64 3.31
N GLY A 13 -37.04 -2.09 2.07
CA GLY A 13 -36.44 -3.33 1.66
C GLY A 13 -35.05 -3.39 2.20
N ALA A 14 -34.74 -4.43 2.91
CA ALA A 14 -33.42 -4.79 3.31
C ALA A 14 -32.49 -4.63 2.09
N VAL A 15 -31.79 -3.50 2.01
CA VAL A 15 -30.65 -3.35 1.12
C VAL A 15 -29.69 -4.42 1.60
N LYS A 16 -29.78 -5.58 1.01
CA LYS A 16 -28.87 -6.69 1.33
C LYS A 16 -27.48 -6.19 0.95
N ALA A 17 -26.66 -5.98 1.96
CA ALA A 17 -25.25 -5.72 1.73
C ALA A 17 -24.66 -6.96 1.07
N GLN A 18 -24.48 -6.93 -0.24
CA GLN A 18 -23.89 -8.02 -0.99
C GLN A 18 -22.37 -7.97 -0.75
N ASN A 19 -21.89 -8.90 0.07
CA ASN A 19 -20.49 -9.07 0.37
C ASN A 19 -19.92 -10.27 -0.37
N ILE A 20 -18.69 -10.15 -0.87
CA ILE A 20 -17.87 -11.29 -1.32
C ILE A 20 -16.70 -11.46 -0.37
N THR A 21 -16.12 -12.65 -0.36
CA THR A 21 -14.90 -12.96 0.41
C THR A 21 -13.79 -13.33 -0.57
N LEU A 22 -12.67 -12.63 -0.49
CA LEU A 22 -11.50 -12.88 -1.33
C LEU A 22 -10.56 -13.82 -0.57
N LEU A 23 -10.28 -14.95 -1.17
CA LEU A 23 -9.49 -16.02 -0.59
C LEU A 23 -8.28 -16.35 -1.46
N ASP A 24 -7.23 -16.76 -0.83
CA ASP A 24 -6.05 -17.35 -1.46
C ASP A 24 -6.40 -18.67 -2.13
N SER A 25 -6.03 -18.85 -3.40
CA SER A 25 -6.40 -20.04 -4.19
C SER A 25 -5.76 -21.33 -3.70
N LEU A 26 -4.65 -21.27 -2.97
CA LEU A 26 -3.92 -22.44 -2.48
C LEU A 26 -4.31 -22.80 -1.04
N THR A 27 -4.46 -21.79 -0.20
CA THR A 27 -4.64 -21.99 1.25
C THR A 27 -6.08 -21.76 1.71
N HIS A 28 -6.94 -21.16 0.86
CA HIS A 28 -8.30 -20.73 1.20
C HIS A 28 -8.40 -19.76 2.38
N TYR A 29 -7.31 -19.11 2.75
CA TYR A 29 -7.33 -18.07 3.77
C TYR A 29 -7.79 -16.73 3.20
N PRO A 30 -8.43 -15.88 4.03
CA PRO A 30 -8.87 -14.55 3.62
C PRO A 30 -7.70 -13.65 3.24
N ILE A 31 -7.90 -12.82 2.20
CA ILE A 31 -6.91 -11.85 1.74
C ILE A 31 -7.40 -10.45 2.09
N SER A 32 -6.68 -9.79 2.99
CA SER A 32 -6.93 -8.38 3.34
C SER A 32 -6.32 -7.41 2.31
N ALA A 33 -6.76 -6.16 2.34
CA ALA A 33 -6.22 -5.06 1.55
C ALA A 33 -6.25 -5.27 0.02
N VAL A 34 -7.12 -6.14 -0.50
CA VAL A 34 -7.38 -6.24 -1.94
C VAL A 34 -8.20 -5.04 -2.37
N VAL A 35 -7.69 -4.24 -3.28
CA VAL A 35 -8.41 -3.12 -3.88
C VAL A 35 -9.34 -3.64 -4.97
N ILE A 36 -10.60 -3.22 -4.94
CA ILE A 36 -11.57 -3.44 -6.00
C ILE A 36 -11.65 -2.16 -6.84
N GLU A 37 -11.35 -2.27 -8.11
CA GLU A 37 -11.36 -1.17 -9.07
C GLU A 37 -12.43 -1.39 -10.14
N ASN A 38 -13.09 -0.31 -10.59
CA ASN A 38 -13.93 -0.40 -11.78
C ASN A 38 -13.07 -0.32 -13.06
N SER A 39 -13.72 -0.37 -14.23
CA SER A 39 -13.04 -0.27 -15.54
C SER A 39 -12.34 1.07 -15.80
N LYS A 40 -12.56 2.07 -14.94
CA LYS A 40 -11.90 3.38 -14.98
C LYS A 40 -10.75 3.50 -13.97
N GLY A 41 -10.36 2.39 -13.31
CA GLY A 41 -9.35 2.41 -12.27
C GLY A 41 -9.75 3.12 -10.97
N GLU A 42 -11.05 3.44 -10.79
CA GLU A 42 -11.54 4.05 -9.55
C GLU A 42 -11.71 2.99 -8.47
N ILE A 43 -11.25 3.27 -7.25
CA ILE A 43 -11.45 2.38 -6.10
C ILE A 43 -12.93 2.32 -5.75
N LYS A 44 -13.46 1.12 -5.64
CA LYS A 44 -14.85 0.83 -5.25
C LYS A 44 -14.97 0.10 -3.91
N GLY A 45 -13.89 -0.46 -3.42
CA GLY A 45 -13.84 -1.12 -2.13
C GLY A 45 -12.45 -1.67 -1.85
N ILE A 46 -12.20 -2.00 -0.60
CA ILE A 46 -10.96 -2.64 -0.15
C ILE A 46 -11.37 -3.76 0.82
N SER A 47 -10.79 -4.95 0.67
CA SER A 47 -11.11 -6.06 1.56
C SER A 47 -10.54 -5.83 2.97
N ASN A 48 -11.32 -6.20 3.98
CA ASN A 48 -10.93 -6.16 5.38
C ASN A 48 -10.02 -7.35 5.77
N ASP A 49 -9.67 -7.47 7.05
CA ASP A 49 -8.88 -8.55 7.64
C ASP A 49 -9.47 -9.96 7.42
N LYS A 50 -10.79 -10.05 7.20
CA LYS A 50 -11.52 -11.28 6.87
C LYS A 50 -11.68 -11.52 5.36
N GLY A 51 -10.97 -10.74 4.53
CA GLY A 51 -11.07 -10.81 3.08
C GLY A 51 -12.39 -10.30 2.51
N GLN A 52 -13.26 -9.69 3.33
CA GLN A 52 -14.59 -9.28 2.91
C GLN A 52 -14.59 -7.89 2.30
N VAL A 53 -15.34 -7.75 1.21
CA VAL A 53 -15.60 -6.46 0.57
C VAL A 53 -17.07 -6.35 0.17
N ASN A 54 -17.66 -5.18 0.42
CA ASN A 54 -19.04 -4.89 0.04
C ASN A 54 -19.09 -4.49 -1.44
N ILE A 55 -19.95 -5.15 -2.20
CA ILE A 55 -20.15 -4.93 -3.64
C ILE A 55 -21.54 -4.45 -4.03
N SER A 56 -22.39 -4.09 -3.06
CA SER A 56 -23.82 -3.73 -3.29
C SER A 56 -24.02 -2.59 -4.26
N ASN A 57 -23.07 -1.66 -4.35
CA ASN A 57 -23.15 -0.46 -5.19
C ASN A 57 -22.17 -0.49 -6.36
N LEU A 58 -21.69 -1.67 -6.73
CA LEU A 58 -20.72 -1.80 -7.80
C LEU A 58 -21.38 -1.93 -9.16
N SER A 59 -20.74 -1.35 -10.16
CA SER A 59 -21.09 -1.49 -11.56
C SER A 59 -20.72 -2.86 -12.13
N ASP A 60 -21.15 -3.16 -13.33
CA ASP A 60 -21.14 -4.46 -13.97
C ASP A 60 -19.84 -5.25 -13.91
N ILE A 61 -18.69 -4.58 -14.10
CA ILE A 61 -17.37 -5.21 -14.14
C ILE A 61 -16.44 -4.49 -13.18
N VAL A 62 -15.78 -5.27 -12.34
CA VAL A 62 -14.71 -4.81 -11.44
C VAL A 62 -13.48 -5.69 -11.56
N TYR A 63 -12.35 -5.20 -11.07
CA TYR A 63 -11.07 -5.89 -11.07
C TYR A 63 -10.49 -5.89 -9.67
N THR A 64 -9.86 -6.99 -9.30
CA THR A 64 -9.09 -7.07 -8.06
C THR A 64 -7.67 -6.57 -8.32
N SER A 65 -7.11 -5.82 -7.41
CA SER A 65 -5.71 -5.39 -7.43
C SER A 65 -5.08 -5.65 -6.06
N HIS A 66 -4.07 -6.47 -6.02
CA HIS A 66 -3.29 -6.74 -4.83
C HIS A 66 -1.83 -6.99 -5.21
N LEU A 67 -0.96 -6.62 -4.31
CA LEU A 67 0.48 -6.73 -4.38
C LEU A 67 0.95 -8.16 -4.74
N SER A 68 0.42 -9.16 -4.02
CA SER A 68 0.87 -10.55 -4.09
C SER A 68 0.00 -11.45 -4.94
N TYR A 69 -1.11 -10.96 -5.45
CA TYR A 69 -2.09 -11.77 -6.19
C TYR A 69 -2.34 -11.21 -7.57
N GLU A 70 -2.57 -12.09 -8.52
CA GLU A 70 -2.94 -11.71 -9.88
C GLU A 70 -4.27 -10.96 -9.88
N SER A 71 -4.38 -9.97 -10.79
CA SER A 71 -5.62 -9.24 -10.98
C SER A 71 -6.68 -10.16 -11.59
N LYS A 72 -7.88 -10.16 -11.01
CA LYS A 72 -9.02 -10.94 -11.49
C LYS A 72 -10.16 -10.02 -11.90
N LYS A 73 -10.68 -10.23 -13.12
CA LYS A 73 -11.89 -9.59 -13.62
C LYS A 73 -13.12 -10.28 -13.05
N LEU A 74 -14.04 -9.53 -12.44
CA LEU A 74 -15.26 -10.02 -11.83
C LEU A 74 -16.47 -9.34 -12.49
N ASN A 75 -17.46 -10.11 -12.88
CA ASN A 75 -18.76 -9.58 -13.32
C ASN A 75 -19.70 -9.60 -12.12
N VAL A 76 -20.00 -8.42 -11.56
CA VAL A 76 -20.78 -8.26 -10.34
C VAL A 76 -22.19 -8.85 -10.46
N LYS A 77 -22.80 -8.77 -11.65
CA LYS A 77 -24.14 -9.35 -11.90
C LYS A 77 -24.20 -10.87 -11.70
N ASN A 78 -23.06 -11.53 -11.89
CA ASN A 78 -22.97 -12.99 -11.78
C ASN A 78 -22.55 -13.44 -10.38
N LEU A 79 -22.22 -12.52 -9.48
CA LEU A 79 -21.79 -12.84 -8.13
C LEU A 79 -22.98 -13.08 -7.21
N LYS A 80 -22.89 -14.14 -6.41
CA LYS A 80 -23.86 -14.46 -5.37
C LYS A 80 -23.47 -13.75 -4.06
N GLU A 81 -24.46 -13.51 -3.21
CA GLU A 81 -24.19 -13.04 -1.84
C GLU A 81 -23.29 -14.05 -1.10
N LYS A 82 -22.28 -13.53 -0.39
CA LYS A 82 -21.26 -14.31 0.34
C LYS A 82 -20.43 -15.26 -0.54
N GLN A 83 -20.32 -14.96 -1.83
CA GLN A 83 -19.50 -15.77 -2.72
C GLN A 83 -18.01 -15.63 -2.37
N GLU A 84 -17.33 -16.77 -2.34
CA GLU A 84 -15.87 -16.84 -2.23
C GLU A 84 -15.23 -16.70 -3.60
N ILE A 85 -14.20 -15.84 -3.66
CA ILE A 85 -13.42 -15.58 -4.88
C ILE A 85 -11.98 -15.94 -4.60
N LEU A 86 -11.48 -16.93 -5.31
CA LEU A 86 -10.08 -17.35 -5.20
C LEU A 86 -9.18 -16.48 -6.07
N LEU A 87 -8.09 -15.99 -5.48
CA LEU A 87 -7.04 -15.23 -6.18
C LEU A 87 -5.75 -16.05 -6.22
N SER A 88 -5.12 -16.09 -7.39
CA SER A 88 -3.82 -16.76 -7.62
C SER A 88 -2.67 -15.86 -7.20
N HIS A 89 -1.60 -16.45 -6.66
CA HIS A 89 -0.39 -15.73 -6.34
C HIS A 89 0.31 -15.20 -7.58
N LYS A 90 0.90 -14.01 -7.47
CA LYS A 90 1.95 -13.57 -8.38
C LYS A 90 3.24 -14.29 -8.03
N ILE A 91 3.99 -14.69 -9.03
CA ILE A 91 5.32 -15.26 -8.83
C ILE A 91 6.32 -14.11 -8.79
N TYR A 92 7.09 -14.03 -7.70
CA TYR A 92 8.20 -13.09 -7.53
C TYR A 92 9.50 -13.87 -7.29
N GLU A 93 10.57 -13.39 -7.88
CA GLU A 93 11.90 -13.86 -7.51
C GLU A 93 12.27 -13.20 -6.17
N LEU A 94 12.76 -14.02 -5.24
CA LEU A 94 13.27 -13.51 -3.96
C LEU A 94 14.59 -12.75 -4.20
N PRO A 95 14.87 -11.69 -3.44
CA PRO A 95 16.10 -10.94 -3.58
C PRO A 95 17.31 -11.80 -3.21
N GLU A 96 18.36 -11.68 -4.02
CA GLU A 96 19.67 -12.28 -3.69
C GLU A 96 20.28 -11.53 -2.51
N ILE A 97 20.81 -12.30 -1.53
CA ILE A 97 21.49 -11.74 -0.36
C ILE A 97 23.00 -11.92 -0.57
N ILE A 98 23.71 -10.81 -0.74
CA ILE A 98 25.15 -10.78 -0.83
C ILE A 98 25.74 -10.39 0.53
N LEU A 99 26.35 -11.38 1.22
CA LEU A 99 26.95 -11.16 2.53
C LEU A 99 28.40 -10.69 2.39
N SER A 100 28.78 -9.66 3.17
CA SER A 100 30.17 -9.20 3.31
C SER A 100 30.86 -9.89 4.48
N LYS A 101 32.18 -10.11 4.36
CA LYS A 101 33.00 -10.68 5.45
C LYS A 101 33.38 -9.70 6.56
N GLN A 102 33.11 -8.40 6.38
CA GLN A 102 33.40 -7.35 7.37
C GLN A 102 32.08 -6.83 7.98
N GLN A 103 32.14 -6.25 9.19
CA GLN A 103 30.97 -5.62 9.77
C GLN A 103 30.58 -4.39 8.94
N PRO A 104 29.45 -4.41 8.22
CA PRO A 104 29.08 -3.33 7.33
C PRO A 104 28.54 -2.13 8.11
N ASP A 105 28.70 -0.94 7.54
CA ASP A 105 28.13 0.30 8.07
C ASP A 105 26.67 0.49 7.66
N TYR A 106 26.27 -0.04 6.48
CA TYR A 106 24.97 0.09 5.88
C TYR A 106 24.42 -1.22 5.34
N ILE A 107 23.11 -1.34 5.33
CA ILE A 107 22.39 -2.29 4.49
C ILE A 107 21.83 -1.49 3.31
N LEU A 108 22.18 -1.88 2.10
CA LEU A 108 21.62 -1.37 0.85
C LEU A 108 20.49 -2.29 0.40
N LEU A 109 19.29 -1.71 0.24
CA LEU A 109 18.15 -2.36 -0.42
C LEU A 109 17.93 -1.69 -1.77
N LYS A 110 18.13 -2.41 -2.87
CA LYS A 110 17.75 -1.96 -4.21
C LYS A 110 16.30 -2.35 -4.45
N CYS A 111 15.44 -1.35 -4.56
CA CYS A 111 14.01 -1.54 -4.58
C CYS A 111 13.37 -0.98 -5.84
N TYR A 112 12.30 -1.63 -6.27
CA TYR A 112 11.29 -1.04 -7.12
C TYR A 112 10.16 -0.54 -6.23
N ILE A 113 9.66 0.65 -6.51
CA ILE A 113 8.56 1.23 -5.77
C ILE A 113 7.38 1.53 -6.67
N ARG A 114 6.19 1.52 -6.10
CA ARG A 114 4.96 2.06 -6.68
C ARG A 114 4.21 2.87 -5.67
N THR A 115 3.61 3.94 -6.14
CA THR A 115 2.73 4.73 -5.30
C THR A 115 1.49 5.12 -6.08
N TYR A 116 0.34 5.01 -5.43
CA TYR A 116 -0.95 5.37 -6.00
C TYR A 116 -1.61 6.38 -5.08
N GLN A 117 -2.14 7.45 -5.64
CA GLN A 117 -2.95 8.40 -4.89
C GLN A 117 -4.29 8.62 -5.55
N TYR A 118 -5.34 8.50 -4.77
CA TYR A 118 -6.71 8.69 -5.18
C TYR A 118 -7.34 9.85 -4.40
N ALA A 119 -8.17 10.64 -5.07
CA ALA A 119 -9.01 11.66 -4.45
C ALA A 119 -10.48 11.31 -4.71
N ASP A 120 -11.26 11.08 -3.64
CA ASP A 120 -12.64 10.60 -3.72
C ASP A 120 -12.75 9.38 -4.66
N SER A 121 -11.83 8.42 -4.49
CA SER A 121 -11.69 7.19 -5.27
C SER A 121 -11.19 7.34 -6.72
N ILE A 122 -10.97 8.56 -7.22
CA ILE A 122 -10.46 8.83 -8.57
C ILE A 122 -8.93 8.90 -8.52
N PRO A 123 -8.20 8.15 -9.38
CA PRO A 123 -6.75 8.26 -9.45
C PRO A 123 -6.30 9.66 -9.82
N ILE A 124 -5.39 10.23 -9.04
CA ILE A 124 -4.85 11.59 -9.26
C ILE A 124 -3.34 11.61 -9.50
N TYR A 125 -2.60 10.71 -8.85
CA TYR A 125 -1.17 10.52 -9.06
C TYR A 125 -0.80 9.04 -9.10
N TYR A 126 0.18 8.72 -9.91
CA TYR A 126 0.88 7.45 -9.89
C TYR A 126 2.38 7.71 -10.03
N THR A 127 3.16 6.96 -9.27
CA THR A 127 4.63 6.99 -9.39
C THR A 127 5.16 5.57 -9.35
N GLU A 128 6.14 5.28 -10.20
CA GLU A 128 6.90 4.05 -10.16
C GLU A 128 8.37 4.32 -10.38
N GLY A 129 9.24 3.48 -9.82
CA GLY A 129 10.65 3.68 -10.04
C GLY A 129 11.60 2.81 -9.25
N TRP A 130 12.87 3.00 -9.53
CA TRP A 130 13.99 2.31 -8.91
C TRP A 130 14.67 3.22 -7.91
N ILE A 131 14.82 2.74 -6.68
CA ILE A 131 15.41 3.47 -5.55
C ILE A 131 16.34 2.54 -4.78
N ASP A 132 17.49 3.07 -4.42
CA ASP A 132 18.40 2.44 -3.49
C ASP A 132 18.21 3.04 -2.09
N PHE A 133 17.79 2.24 -1.13
CA PHE A 133 17.69 2.64 0.28
C PHE A 133 18.93 2.19 1.04
N TYR A 134 19.53 3.12 1.78
CA TYR A 134 20.70 2.90 2.62
C TYR A 134 20.29 3.00 4.09
N LEU A 135 20.23 1.86 4.76
CA LEU A 135 19.87 1.77 6.17
C LEU A 135 21.15 1.66 7.01
N PRO A 136 21.51 2.67 7.80
CA PRO A 136 22.70 2.60 8.63
C PRO A 136 22.49 1.58 9.75
N LYS A 137 23.50 0.72 10.02
CA LYS A 137 23.47 -0.22 11.17
C LYS A 137 23.58 0.50 12.51
N LYS A 138 24.14 1.72 12.52
CA LYS A 138 24.20 2.59 13.69
C LYS A 138 23.54 3.92 13.36
N GLY A 139 22.54 4.30 14.14
CA GLY A 139 21.75 5.51 13.91
C GLY A 139 20.41 5.22 13.21
N ASN A 140 19.52 6.20 13.20
CA ASN A 140 18.12 5.99 12.79
C ASN A 140 17.73 6.73 11.51
N LYS A 141 18.67 7.23 10.72
CA LYS A 141 18.35 8.04 9.55
C LYS A 141 18.50 7.26 8.27
N LEU A 142 17.38 6.76 7.75
CA LEU A 142 17.30 6.21 6.41
C LEU A 142 17.75 7.25 5.38
N GLN A 143 18.60 6.83 4.45
CA GLN A 143 19.02 7.61 3.30
C GLN A 143 18.65 6.88 2.03
N TYR A 144 18.50 7.60 0.92
CA TYR A 144 18.15 6.99 -0.34
C TYR A 144 18.81 7.69 -1.54
N ASN A 145 18.90 6.95 -2.62
CA ASN A 145 19.30 7.46 -3.93
C ASN A 145 18.25 7.06 -4.97
N ILE A 146 17.72 8.05 -5.70
CA ILE A 146 16.78 7.80 -6.80
C ILE A 146 17.59 7.42 -8.04
N ILE A 147 17.35 6.23 -8.56
CA ILE A 147 17.95 5.75 -9.81
C ILE A 147 17.13 6.25 -11.00
N ALA A 148 15.82 5.99 -10.97
CA ALA A 148 14.89 6.42 -12.00
C ALA A 148 13.46 6.46 -11.46
N ILE A 149 12.69 7.47 -11.82
CA ILE A 149 11.27 7.61 -11.44
C ILE A 149 10.46 8.09 -12.64
N LYS A 150 9.32 7.45 -12.87
CA LYS A 150 8.20 7.96 -13.68
C LYS A 150 7.10 8.42 -12.75
N ALA A 151 6.69 9.66 -12.85
CA ALA A 151 5.57 10.22 -12.12
C ALA A 151 4.49 10.68 -13.08
N TYR A 152 3.25 10.31 -12.81
CA TYR A 152 2.09 10.61 -13.65
C TYR A 152 1.04 11.36 -12.86
N GLU A 153 0.32 12.24 -13.53
CA GLU A 153 -0.69 13.10 -12.94
C GLU A 153 -1.98 13.10 -13.77
N ASN A 154 -3.13 13.06 -13.10
CA ASN A 154 -4.43 13.29 -13.74
C ASN A 154 -4.70 14.79 -13.84
N THR A 155 -4.25 15.42 -14.93
CA THR A 155 -4.40 16.87 -15.16
C THR A 155 -5.86 17.30 -15.30
N LYS A 156 -6.78 16.39 -15.65
CA LYS A 156 -8.22 16.65 -15.81
C LYS A 156 -8.97 16.61 -14.48
N SER A 157 -8.36 16.12 -13.40
CA SER A 157 -9.03 15.97 -12.10
C SER A 157 -9.29 17.31 -11.42
N LYS A 158 -10.57 17.69 -11.28
CA LYS A 158 -10.98 18.89 -10.51
C LYS A 158 -10.54 18.79 -9.04
N LYS A 159 -10.55 17.59 -8.44
CA LYS A 159 -10.13 17.37 -7.06
C LYS A 159 -8.64 17.64 -6.87
N LEU A 160 -7.82 17.22 -7.83
CA LEU A 160 -6.39 17.53 -7.83
C LEU A 160 -6.14 19.03 -7.90
N GLN A 161 -6.90 19.77 -8.73
CA GLN A 161 -6.78 21.24 -8.83
C GLN A 161 -7.11 21.94 -7.51
N VAL A 162 -8.09 21.43 -6.75
CA VAL A 162 -8.40 21.92 -5.39
C VAL A 162 -7.26 21.63 -4.43
N LEU A 163 -6.72 20.40 -4.45
CA LEU A 163 -5.61 19.99 -3.60
C LEU A 163 -4.34 20.82 -3.85
N LYS A 164 -4.01 21.10 -5.12
CA LYS A 164 -2.84 21.93 -5.50
C LYS A 164 -2.93 23.37 -4.98
N LYS A 165 -4.11 23.89 -4.72
CA LYS A 165 -4.31 25.22 -4.11
C LYS A 165 -4.03 25.21 -2.60
N SER A 166 -3.92 24.05 -1.98
CA SER A 166 -3.56 23.94 -0.58
C SER A 166 -2.04 24.11 -0.40
N PRO A 167 -1.57 25.03 0.45
CA PRO A 167 -0.13 25.32 0.61
C PRO A 167 0.69 24.12 1.11
N LEU A 168 0.03 23.08 1.60
CA LEU A 168 0.65 21.88 2.16
C LEU A 168 0.19 20.60 1.46
N PHE A 169 -0.23 20.70 0.21
CA PHE A 169 -0.42 19.50 -0.56
C PHE A 169 0.95 18.86 -0.82
N MET A 170 1.37 18.02 0.10
CA MET A 170 2.43 17.07 -0.12
C MET A 170 1.77 15.79 -0.61
N GLY A 171 1.91 15.51 -1.87
CA GLY A 171 1.50 14.25 -2.44
C GLY A 171 2.09 13.10 -1.63
N ASN A 172 1.99 12.01 -1.71
CA ASN A 172 2.46 10.73 -1.21
C ASN A 172 3.21 10.70 0.14
N ASN A 173 2.47 10.47 1.21
CA ASN A 173 3.03 10.30 2.55
C ASN A 173 3.48 8.85 2.86
N GLY A 174 3.19 7.87 1.98
CA GLY A 174 3.46 6.45 2.26
C GLY A 174 4.95 6.13 2.48
N LEU A 175 5.85 6.89 1.87
CA LEU A 175 7.29 6.72 2.08
C LEU A 175 7.75 7.16 3.48
N PHE A 176 7.06 8.13 4.09
CA PHE A 176 7.37 8.57 5.45
C PHE A 176 7.14 7.47 6.48
N ASP A 177 6.20 6.58 6.25
CA ASP A 177 5.84 5.52 7.18
C ASP A 177 6.89 4.41 7.21
N PHE A 178 7.45 4.06 6.06
CA PHE A 178 8.60 3.17 5.98
C PHE A 178 9.80 3.72 6.76
N ILE A 179 10.00 5.04 6.76
CA ILE A 179 11.09 5.73 7.45
C ILE A 179 10.85 5.82 8.95
N ALA A 180 9.60 5.99 9.35
CA ALA A 180 9.23 6.12 10.77
C ALA A 180 9.33 4.79 11.53
N ASN A 181 9.85 3.72 10.92
CA ASN A 181 9.93 2.37 11.48
C ASN A 181 8.56 1.79 11.91
N GLU A 182 7.51 2.19 11.21
CA GLU A 182 6.17 1.62 11.42
C GLU A 182 5.97 0.36 10.56
N HIS A 183 6.94 -0.53 10.61
CA HIS A 183 6.89 -1.82 9.95
C HIS A 183 7.50 -2.88 10.87
N PHE A 184 7.34 -4.15 10.55
CA PHE A 184 7.91 -5.23 11.36
C PHE A 184 9.46 -5.23 11.33
N PRO A 185 10.19 -5.54 12.43
CA PRO A 185 9.69 -5.75 13.78
C PRO A 185 9.19 -4.45 14.41
N LEU A 186 8.09 -4.56 15.12
CA LEU A 186 7.38 -3.44 15.71
C LEU A 186 8.18 -2.80 16.85
N ASP A 187 7.84 -1.57 17.19
CA ASP A 187 8.44 -0.88 18.31
C ASP A 187 8.09 -1.55 19.67
N LYS A 188 8.70 -1.06 20.77
CA LYS A 188 8.53 -1.58 22.12
C LYS A 188 7.08 -1.59 22.67
N ASN A 189 6.14 -0.91 22.00
CA ASN A 189 4.74 -0.90 22.41
C ASN A 189 3.98 -2.12 21.91
N TYR A 190 4.55 -2.84 20.96
CA TYR A 190 3.95 -4.03 20.38
C TYR A 190 4.66 -5.29 20.91
N SER A 191 3.91 -6.36 21.01
CA SER A 191 4.40 -7.69 21.36
C SER A 191 3.71 -8.74 20.51
N LEU A 192 4.34 -9.88 20.38
CA LEU A 192 3.81 -11.02 19.63
C LEU A 192 3.25 -12.05 20.58
N LYS A 193 2.02 -12.47 20.35
CA LYS A 193 1.36 -13.54 21.10
C LYS A 193 1.10 -14.71 20.16
N LYS A 194 1.78 -15.83 20.38
CA LYS A 194 1.58 -17.06 19.62
C LYS A 194 0.16 -17.58 19.84
N LYS A 195 -0.61 -17.78 18.75
CA LYS A 195 -1.93 -18.41 18.78
C LYS A 195 -1.82 -19.92 18.50
N ASN A 196 -0.99 -20.29 17.53
CA ASN A 196 -0.66 -21.66 17.18
C ASN A 196 0.68 -21.68 16.42
N GLU A 197 1.07 -22.85 15.85
CA GLU A 197 2.36 -23.00 15.13
C GLU A 197 2.46 -22.13 13.86
N GLN A 198 1.36 -21.62 13.33
CA GLN A 198 1.31 -20.88 12.08
C GLN A 198 0.82 -19.43 12.25
N GLN A 199 0.40 -19.04 13.47
CA GLN A 199 -0.26 -17.74 13.69
C GLN A 199 0.20 -17.06 14.96
N TYR A 200 0.45 -15.75 14.84
CA TYR A 200 0.72 -14.85 15.95
C TYR A 200 -0.22 -13.65 15.88
N SER A 201 -0.69 -13.16 17.03
CA SER A 201 -1.29 -11.83 17.12
C SER A 201 -0.20 -10.80 17.39
N ILE A 202 -0.35 -9.63 16.78
CA ILE A 202 0.38 -8.42 17.11
C ILE A 202 -0.45 -7.68 18.15
N VAL A 203 0.06 -7.59 19.38
CA VAL A 203 -0.67 -7.03 20.52
C VAL A 203 -0.04 -5.70 20.95
N TYR A 204 -0.84 -4.65 21.03
CA TYR A 204 -0.41 -3.35 21.51
C TYR A 204 -0.57 -3.26 23.04
N ARG A 205 0.54 -2.98 23.75
CA ARG A 205 0.58 -2.82 25.22
C ARG A 205 -0.16 -3.94 25.99
N GLN A 206 -0.09 -5.17 25.51
CA GLN A 206 -0.69 -6.38 26.09
C GLN A 206 -2.23 -6.41 26.15
N GLN A 207 -2.94 -5.50 25.48
CA GLN A 207 -4.39 -5.38 25.64
C GLN A 207 -5.21 -5.90 24.47
N GLU A 208 -4.89 -5.50 23.23
CA GLU A 208 -5.75 -5.81 22.09
C GLU A 208 -4.96 -6.15 20.83
N ASP A 209 -5.56 -6.93 19.96
CA ASP A 209 -4.96 -7.35 18.68
C ASP A 209 -4.89 -6.15 17.71
N ALA A 210 -3.70 -5.64 17.46
CA ALA A 210 -3.44 -4.60 16.46
C ALA A 210 -3.21 -5.18 15.06
N GLY A 211 -3.01 -6.50 14.96
CA GLY A 211 -2.76 -7.17 13.71
C GLY A 211 -2.45 -8.65 13.90
N ASN A 212 -2.03 -9.29 12.84
CA ASN A 212 -1.66 -10.70 12.84
C ASN A 212 -0.45 -11.00 11.99
N ILE A 213 0.20 -12.10 12.26
CA ILE A 213 1.21 -12.70 11.41
C ILE A 213 0.84 -14.15 11.18
N GLU A 214 0.87 -14.57 9.93
CA GLU A 214 0.56 -15.92 9.52
C GLU A 214 1.74 -16.53 8.74
N LYS A 215 2.09 -17.76 9.08
CA LYS A 215 3.02 -18.57 8.31
C LYS A 215 2.25 -19.31 7.23
N LYS A 216 2.51 -18.98 5.96
CA LYS A 216 1.85 -19.61 4.81
C LYS A 216 2.89 -19.97 3.76
N ASN A 217 2.82 -21.20 3.26
CA ASN A 217 3.79 -21.69 2.27
C ASN A 217 5.23 -21.46 2.77
N ASN A 218 6.04 -20.72 2.06
CA ASN A 218 7.39 -20.34 2.47
C ASN A 218 7.50 -18.87 2.85
N GLU A 219 6.42 -18.26 3.36
CA GLU A 219 6.39 -16.83 3.74
C GLU A 219 5.69 -16.62 5.08
N TYR A 220 6.15 -15.62 5.83
CA TYR A 220 5.38 -15.00 6.90
C TYR A 220 4.66 -13.80 6.31
N ILE A 221 3.37 -13.69 6.55
CA ILE A 221 2.52 -12.58 6.11
C ILE A 221 2.11 -11.80 7.36
N CYS A 222 2.55 -10.56 7.43
CA CYS A 222 2.23 -9.63 8.50
C CYS A 222 1.17 -8.64 8.03
N TYR A 223 0.12 -8.47 8.82
CA TYR A 223 -0.87 -7.42 8.66
C TYR A 223 -0.97 -6.63 9.97
N LEU A 224 -0.87 -5.30 9.89
CA LEU A 224 -0.90 -4.39 11.03
C LEU A 224 -1.84 -3.22 10.75
N ASN A 225 -2.81 -2.99 11.65
CA ASN A 225 -3.50 -1.71 11.76
C ASN A 225 -2.60 -0.72 12.52
N ALA A 226 -1.89 0.13 11.80
CA ALA A 226 -0.92 1.05 12.38
C ALA A 226 -1.55 2.28 13.07
N LEU A 227 -2.87 2.44 13.06
CA LEU A 227 -3.56 3.46 13.87
C LEU A 227 -3.84 2.98 15.29
N PHE A 228 -3.92 1.66 15.49
CA PHE A 228 -4.29 1.07 16.76
C PHE A 228 -3.43 1.61 17.93
N PRO A 229 -4.00 1.94 19.11
CA PRO A 229 -5.40 1.77 19.51
C PRO A 229 -6.30 2.99 19.21
N LYS A 230 -5.90 3.86 18.29
CA LYS A 230 -6.66 5.06 17.93
C LYS A 230 -7.57 4.78 16.74
N ASP A 231 -8.79 5.30 16.78
CA ASP A 231 -9.70 5.25 15.63
C ASP A 231 -9.31 6.22 14.52
N SER A 232 -8.57 7.28 14.85
CA SER A 232 -8.07 8.26 13.89
C SER A 232 -6.97 9.15 14.49
N ILE A 233 -6.16 9.73 13.60
CA ILE A 233 -5.17 10.76 13.96
C ILE A 233 -5.56 12.05 13.25
N ARG A 234 -5.67 13.16 14.01
CA ARG A 234 -6.02 14.47 13.48
C ARG A 234 -4.85 15.44 13.60
N GLY A 235 -4.54 16.12 12.51
CA GLY A 235 -3.59 17.23 12.46
C GLY A 235 -4.17 18.42 11.71
N SER A 236 -3.88 19.64 12.17
CA SER A 236 -4.32 20.87 11.50
C SER A 236 -3.15 21.84 11.37
N PHE A 237 -3.00 22.43 10.19
CA PHE A 237 -1.99 23.44 9.91
C PHE A 237 -2.42 24.33 8.74
N ALA A 238 -2.19 25.65 8.83
CA ALA A 238 -2.46 26.64 7.80
C ALA A 238 -3.86 26.56 7.16
N GLY A 239 -4.90 26.35 7.99
CA GLY A 239 -6.31 26.25 7.53
C GLY A 239 -6.67 24.93 6.85
N ARG A 240 -5.77 23.94 6.85
CA ARG A 240 -6.00 22.57 6.42
C ARG A 240 -6.09 21.64 7.64
N THR A 241 -7.06 20.76 7.63
CA THR A 241 -7.18 19.67 8.60
C THR A 241 -7.09 18.34 7.86
N ASN A 242 -6.19 17.49 8.33
CA ASN A 242 -6.07 16.09 7.90
C ASN A 242 -6.53 15.18 9.03
N VAL A 243 -7.37 14.23 8.71
CA VAL A 243 -7.79 13.17 9.63
C VAL A 243 -7.46 11.83 8.97
N ILE A 244 -6.45 11.14 9.47
CA ILE A 244 -6.13 9.78 9.05
C ILE A 244 -7.19 8.88 9.66
N LYS A 245 -7.94 8.17 8.83
CA LYS A 245 -9.06 7.31 9.19
C LYS A 245 -8.68 5.85 9.22
N HIS A 246 -7.68 5.50 8.41
CA HIS A 246 -7.25 4.14 8.22
C HIS A 246 -5.78 4.13 7.84
N LYS A 247 -5.02 3.18 8.39
CA LYS A 247 -3.62 2.98 8.05
C LYS A 247 -3.27 1.51 8.26
N ASP A 248 -3.14 0.78 7.17
CA ASP A 248 -2.79 -0.62 7.17
C ASP A 248 -1.40 -0.84 6.58
N ILE A 249 -0.64 -1.69 7.24
CA ILE A 249 0.64 -2.17 6.78
C ILE A 249 0.52 -3.67 6.49
N TYR A 250 1.00 -4.06 5.34
CA TYR A 250 1.11 -5.42 4.90
C TYR A 250 2.55 -5.71 4.50
N GLU A 251 3.13 -6.76 5.07
CA GLU A 251 4.52 -7.16 4.80
C GLU A 251 4.60 -8.66 4.59
N LYS A 252 5.56 -9.07 3.76
CA LYS A 252 5.95 -10.47 3.61
C LYS A 252 7.41 -10.66 3.94
N PHE A 253 7.72 -11.78 4.58
CA PHE A 253 9.07 -12.19 4.91
C PHE A 253 9.29 -13.65 4.51
N PRO A 254 10.49 -14.05 4.04
CA PRO A 254 10.78 -15.43 3.71
C PRO A 254 10.91 -16.28 4.98
N THR A 255 10.39 -17.50 4.98
CA THR A 255 10.53 -18.44 6.10
C THR A 255 11.91 -19.09 6.18
N SER A 256 12.81 -18.80 5.26
CA SER A 256 14.22 -19.19 5.37
C SER A 256 14.95 -18.50 6.52
N ILE A 257 14.37 -17.41 7.06
CA ILE A 257 14.84 -16.70 8.24
C ILE A 257 13.98 -17.15 9.41
N ASP A 258 14.61 -17.46 10.55
CA ASP A 258 13.88 -17.73 11.78
C ASP A 258 13.04 -16.52 12.16
N PHE A 259 11.79 -16.75 12.52
CA PHE A 259 10.84 -15.69 12.83
C PHE A 259 11.35 -14.72 13.90
N GLU A 260 12.05 -15.22 14.93
CA GLU A 260 12.61 -14.41 16.00
C GLU A 260 13.84 -13.60 15.57
N ALA A 261 14.47 -13.97 14.46
CA ALA A 261 15.64 -13.31 13.89
C ALA A 261 15.33 -12.34 12.75
N ILE A 262 14.04 -12.18 12.38
CA ILE A 262 13.62 -11.28 11.31
C ILE A 262 13.99 -9.84 11.66
N ASN A 263 14.65 -9.17 10.73
CA ASN A 263 14.93 -7.73 10.80
C ASN A 263 14.03 -6.94 9.87
N SER A 264 13.92 -5.65 10.14
CA SER A 264 13.14 -4.70 9.30
C SER A 264 13.60 -4.60 7.85
N THR A 265 14.72 -5.20 7.48
CA THR A 265 15.26 -5.23 6.11
C THR A 265 15.05 -6.55 5.40
N ASP A 266 14.39 -7.51 6.04
CA ASP A 266 14.25 -8.88 5.52
C ASP A 266 12.92 -9.09 4.76
N PHE A 267 12.11 -8.04 4.63
CA PHE A 267 10.86 -8.15 3.89
C PHE A 267 11.11 -8.37 2.40
N SER A 268 10.29 -9.22 1.79
CA SER A 268 10.21 -9.41 0.33
C SER A 268 9.24 -8.44 -0.32
N ILE A 269 8.26 -7.97 0.44
CA ILE A 269 7.22 -7.05 0.01
C ILE A 269 6.79 -6.19 1.19
N TYR A 270 6.67 -4.88 0.96
CA TYR A 270 6.05 -3.93 1.89
C TYR A 270 4.94 -3.17 1.18
N ARG A 271 3.79 -3.03 1.82
CA ARG A 271 2.69 -2.18 1.36
C ARG A 271 2.10 -1.40 2.54
N CYS A 272 1.89 -0.12 2.33
CA CYS A 272 1.15 0.73 3.26
C CYS A 272 -0.06 1.34 2.54
N LEU A 273 -1.23 1.25 3.15
CA LEU A 273 -2.46 1.90 2.70
C LEU A 273 -2.89 2.90 3.75
N ILE A 274 -3.18 4.13 3.32
CA ILE A 274 -3.59 5.22 4.22
C ILE A 274 -4.80 5.93 3.65
N ASP A 275 -5.86 6.01 4.43
CA ASP A 275 -7.03 6.83 4.13
C ASP A 275 -7.04 8.11 4.97
N ILE A 276 -7.09 9.25 4.28
CA ILE A 276 -7.03 10.57 4.89
C ILE A 276 -8.24 11.39 4.46
N LYS A 277 -9.00 11.91 5.39
CA LYS A 277 -9.97 12.97 5.10
C LYS A 277 -9.28 14.32 5.25
N THR A 278 -9.10 15.02 4.12
CA THR A 278 -8.53 16.36 4.07
C THR A 278 -9.65 17.39 3.97
N THR A 279 -9.61 18.43 4.82
CA THR A 279 -10.52 19.58 4.73
C THR A 279 -9.70 20.84 4.58
N PHE A 280 -9.99 21.64 3.55
CA PHE A 280 -9.35 22.93 3.29
C PHE A 280 -10.42 23.94 2.85
N LYS A 281 -10.59 25.02 3.62
CA LYS A 281 -11.72 25.97 3.46
C LYS A 281 -13.06 25.24 3.54
N LYS A 282 -13.82 25.24 2.43
CA LYS A 282 -15.13 24.57 2.32
C LYS A 282 -15.05 23.18 1.66
N ASP A 283 -13.89 22.82 1.13
CA ASP A 283 -13.70 21.57 0.42
C ASP A 283 -13.28 20.45 1.38
N ALA A 284 -13.94 19.32 1.27
CA ALA A 284 -13.58 18.08 1.95
C ALA A 284 -13.29 17.00 0.90
N ILE A 285 -12.11 16.40 0.93
CA ILE A 285 -11.66 15.40 -0.03
C ILE A 285 -11.15 14.19 0.74
N SER A 286 -11.59 13.00 0.35
CA SER A 286 -11.03 11.74 0.83
C SER A 286 -9.83 11.35 -0.05
N LEU A 287 -8.68 11.16 0.57
CA LEU A 287 -7.46 10.70 -0.10
C LEU A 287 -7.17 9.28 0.32
N THR A 288 -6.96 8.39 -0.64
CA THR A 288 -6.40 7.06 -0.41
C THR A 288 -5.02 7.02 -1.05
N ASN A 289 -4.01 6.72 -0.24
CA ASN A 289 -2.63 6.55 -0.66
C ASN A 289 -2.24 5.09 -0.50
N ILE A 290 -1.66 4.51 -1.54
CA ILE A 290 -1.09 3.16 -1.51
C ILE A 290 0.38 3.30 -1.88
N PHE A 291 1.24 2.73 -1.06
CA PHE A 291 2.68 2.71 -1.27
C PHE A 291 3.19 1.27 -1.21
N GLU A 292 3.99 0.89 -2.20
CA GLU A 292 4.52 -0.47 -2.35
C GLU A 292 6.03 -0.43 -2.57
N ILE A 293 6.76 -1.31 -1.87
CA ILE A 293 8.20 -1.51 -2.02
C ILE A 293 8.47 -2.97 -2.29
N TYR A 294 9.30 -3.21 -3.29
CA TYR A 294 9.76 -4.52 -3.72
C TYR A 294 11.29 -4.54 -3.75
N PRO A 295 11.94 -5.12 -2.74
CA PRO A 295 13.39 -5.32 -2.77
C PRO A 295 13.76 -6.37 -3.82
N PHE A 296 14.77 -6.09 -4.62
CA PHE A 296 15.33 -7.02 -5.60
C PHE A 296 16.72 -7.49 -5.24
N LEU A 297 17.40 -6.68 -4.40
CA LEU A 297 18.76 -7.01 -3.97
C LEU A 297 19.00 -6.40 -2.59
N LYS A 298 19.61 -7.19 -1.71
CA LYS A 298 20.08 -6.75 -0.40
C LYS A 298 21.59 -6.95 -0.34
N GLU A 299 22.33 -5.88 -0.11
CA GLU A 299 23.78 -5.87 -0.01
C GLU A 299 24.24 -5.21 1.29
N GLU A 300 25.34 -5.70 1.84
CA GLU A 300 26.05 -5.02 2.92
C GLU A 300 27.10 -4.06 2.33
N LYS A 301 27.15 -2.82 2.82
CA LYS A 301 28.06 -1.77 2.34
C LYS A 301 28.85 -1.13 3.45
N ASN A 302 30.12 -0.83 3.17
CA ASN A 302 30.97 -0.05 4.04
C ASN A 302 30.83 1.47 3.70
N LYS A 303 31.17 2.31 4.66
CA LYS A 303 31.11 3.78 4.50
C LYS A 303 31.93 4.29 3.32
N SER A 304 33.06 3.66 3.01
CA SER A 304 33.91 3.99 1.86
C SER A 304 33.21 3.77 0.52
N GLU A 305 32.39 2.72 0.39
CA GLU A 305 31.64 2.39 -0.83
C GLU A 305 30.49 3.36 -1.08
N VAL A 306 29.95 3.96 -0.01
CA VAL A 306 28.82 4.90 -0.06
C VAL A 306 29.28 6.34 -0.20
N LYS A 307 30.55 6.64 0.03
CA LYS A 307 31.13 8.01 0.08
C LYS A 307 30.83 8.85 -1.19
N ASN A 308 30.77 8.21 -2.35
CA ASN A 308 30.56 8.90 -3.64
C ASN A 308 29.08 8.93 -4.08
N VAL A 309 28.16 8.39 -3.28
CA VAL A 309 26.74 8.38 -3.59
C VAL A 309 26.08 9.63 -2.98
N THR A 310 25.38 10.40 -3.80
CA THR A 310 24.59 11.54 -3.31
C THR A 310 23.34 11.02 -2.62
N LEU A 311 23.42 10.87 -1.32
CA LEU A 311 22.29 10.40 -0.51
C LEU A 311 21.37 11.55 -0.14
N LYS A 312 20.06 11.31 -0.24
CA LYS A 312 19.00 12.22 0.17
C LYS A 312 18.34 11.70 1.45
N SER A 313 17.82 12.59 2.25
CA SER A 313 17.07 12.26 3.46
C SER A 313 15.74 13.01 3.57
N ASP A 314 15.42 13.83 2.55
CA ASP A 314 14.16 14.56 2.40
C ASP A 314 13.37 13.95 1.23
N PHE A 315 12.10 13.68 1.43
CA PHE A 315 11.26 12.92 0.50
C PHE A 315 10.36 13.79 -0.40
N GLY A 316 10.63 15.09 -0.48
CA GLY A 316 9.84 16.04 -1.29
C GLY A 316 9.92 15.85 -2.82
N ASN A 317 10.70 14.89 -3.33
CA ASN A 317 11.06 14.82 -4.75
C ASN A 317 10.30 13.75 -5.57
N PHE A 318 9.36 13.01 -5.00
CA PHE A 318 8.67 11.91 -5.70
C PHE A 318 7.56 12.34 -6.68
N PHE A 319 7.33 13.65 -6.83
CA PHE A 319 6.32 14.21 -7.74
C PHE A 319 6.85 14.63 -9.10
N HIS A 320 8.09 14.27 -9.41
CA HIS A 320 8.70 14.58 -10.68
C HIS A 320 9.31 13.32 -11.27
N SER A 321 9.24 13.19 -12.58
CA SER A 321 10.02 12.18 -13.26
C SER A 321 11.51 12.46 -13.14
N PHE A 322 12.32 11.41 -13.14
CA PHE A 322 13.76 11.47 -13.07
C PHE A 322 14.36 10.30 -13.85
N ASN A 323 15.31 10.58 -14.77
CA ASN A 323 16.02 9.56 -15.56
C ASN A 323 15.07 8.53 -16.20
N THR A 324 14.02 8.99 -16.86
CA THR A 324 12.99 8.12 -17.47
C THR A 324 13.50 7.22 -18.57
N THR A 325 14.63 7.59 -19.18
CA THR A 325 15.31 6.76 -20.20
C THR A 325 15.76 5.42 -19.66
N TYR A 326 16.04 5.32 -18.37
CA TYR A 326 16.41 4.07 -17.70
C TYR A 326 15.37 2.95 -17.88
N PHE A 327 14.10 3.32 -18.03
CA PHE A 327 13.01 2.34 -18.24
C PHE A 327 12.96 1.78 -19.68
N LYS A 328 13.71 2.35 -20.63
CA LYS A 328 13.76 1.81 -21.99
C LYS A 328 14.51 0.47 -22.04
N ASP A 329 15.51 0.33 -21.18
CA ASP A 329 16.40 -0.83 -21.14
C ASP A 329 16.00 -1.86 -20.08
N LYS A 330 15.09 -1.49 -19.19
CA LYS A 330 14.59 -2.36 -18.12
C LYS A 330 13.08 -2.45 -18.15
N GLN A 331 12.58 -3.66 -18.32
CA GLN A 331 11.16 -3.92 -18.19
C GLN A 331 10.69 -3.61 -16.76
N THR A 332 9.47 -3.09 -16.66
CA THR A 332 8.79 -2.94 -15.38
C THR A 332 8.62 -4.32 -14.76
N PRO A 333 9.18 -4.60 -13.56
CA PRO A 333 9.21 -5.94 -13.01
C PRO A 333 7.83 -6.46 -12.60
N LEU A 334 6.84 -5.60 -12.57
CA LEU A 334 5.51 -5.88 -12.05
C LEU A 334 4.44 -5.40 -13.03
N GLN A 335 3.49 -6.27 -13.34
CA GLN A 335 2.32 -5.88 -14.12
C GLN A 335 1.34 -5.05 -13.29
N LEU A 336 0.75 -4.06 -13.90
CA LEU A 336 -0.38 -3.29 -13.35
C LEU A 336 -1.70 -4.06 -13.56
N SER A 337 -2.76 -3.63 -12.88
CA SER A 337 -4.10 -4.08 -13.26
C SER A 337 -4.47 -3.52 -14.64
N LEU A 338 -5.20 -4.30 -15.43
CA LEU A 338 -5.62 -3.87 -16.77
C LEU A 338 -6.33 -2.49 -16.78
N PRO A 339 -7.24 -2.18 -15.83
CA PRO A 339 -7.85 -0.86 -15.78
C PRO A 339 -6.83 0.24 -15.55
N PHE A 340 -5.83 -0.01 -14.69
CA PHE A 340 -4.83 0.99 -14.35
C PHE A 340 -3.85 1.24 -15.50
N GLU A 341 -3.47 0.20 -16.25
CA GLU A 341 -2.69 0.33 -17.50
C GLU A 341 -3.43 1.22 -18.50
N SER A 342 -4.70 0.92 -18.74
CA SER A 342 -5.53 1.73 -19.65
C SER A 342 -5.68 3.19 -19.18
N LEU A 343 -5.69 3.42 -17.88
CA LEU A 343 -5.78 4.77 -17.30
C LEU A 343 -4.46 5.54 -17.47
N LEU A 344 -3.30 4.87 -17.33
CA LEU A 344 -1.99 5.48 -17.59
C LEU A 344 -1.88 5.97 -19.04
N GLU A 345 -2.45 5.22 -19.99
CA GLU A 345 -2.40 5.60 -21.40
C GLU A 345 -3.36 6.75 -21.76
N LYS A 346 -4.50 6.86 -21.11
CA LYS A 346 -5.60 7.75 -21.54
C LYS A 346 -5.75 9.03 -20.72
N ASP A 347 -5.55 8.94 -19.41
CA ASP A 347 -5.98 9.98 -18.48
C ASP A 347 -4.86 10.51 -17.59
N LEU A 348 -3.79 9.74 -17.39
CA LEU A 348 -2.63 10.19 -16.64
C LEU A 348 -1.53 10.70 -17.58
N VAL A 349 -0.99 11.85 -17.29
CA VAL A 349 0.07 12.50 -18.07
C VAL A 349 1.40 12.30 -17.35
N LEU A 350 2.41 11.79 -18.06
CA LEU A 350 3.77 11.69 -17.54
C LEU A 350 4.29 13.09 -17.24
N LEU A 351 4.72 13.31 -16.01
CA LEU A 351 5.30 14.58 -15.59
C LEU A 351 6.73 14.74 -16.16
N PRO A 352 7.13 15.98 -16.48
CA PRO A 352 8.45 16.25 -17.01
C PRO A 352 9.55 15.90 -15.99
N GLU A 353 10.73 15.57 -16.49
CA GLU A 353 11.89 15.36 -15.64
C GLU A 353 12.27 16.64 -14.92
N LYS A 354 12.58 16.53 -13.63
CA LYS A 354 13.16 17.62 -12.88
C LYS A 354 14.61 17.80 -13.33
N LYS A 355 14.94 18.95 -13.90
CA LYS A 355 16.33 19.30 -14.15
C LYS A 355 17.09 19.34 -12.82
N LYS A 356 18.28 18.72 -12.82
CA LYS A 356 19.19 18.73 -11.67
C LYS A 356 19.60 20.12 -11.28
#